data_bb9ed465a7749262d0549f78f4b238bb
#
_entry.id   bb9ed465a7749262d0549f78f4b238bb
#
_cell.length_a   1.000
_cell.length_b   1.000
_cell.length_c   1.000
_cell.angle_alpha   90.00
_cell.angle_beta   90.00
_cell.angle_gamma   90.00
#
_symmetry.space_group_name_H-M   'P 1'
#
loop_
_entity.id
_entity.type
_entity.pdbx_description
1 polymer ?
#
loop_
_entity_poly.entity_id
_entity_poly.type
_entity_poly.pdbx_seq_one_letter_code
_entity_poly.pdbx_strand_id
1 'polypeptide(L)'
;LVHCMADDVNDALSSLLPGGRGVWIPMDHGLSSYPVEGLNDIDSAVDDCISAGADAIVLQKGVLSHQLSRTQWKNFVMHVSASTIHGGENADRKMLVGTAKEAHNRGASALSCQINLGDRREYEMIESAGSLTTSALKYTFPVLGMVYPRGPNLVLSEEDATNGVAHAARMAWELGCHVAKVPWTGDAESFAEVCSSVPIPVLIAGGPRGKPFTQTLEIVESAVSS
;
A
#
# COMPACT_ATOMS: atom_id res chain seq x y z
N LEU A 1 -24.99 11.84 -9.13
CA LEU A 1 -23.62 11.72 -9.69
C LEU A 1 -22.61 11.22 -8.64
N VAL A 2 -22.61 11.77 -7.43
CA VAL A 2 -21.67 11.37 -6.35
C VAL A 2 -21.95 9.96 -5.86
N HIS A 3 -23.21 9.52 -5.78
CA HIS A 3 -23.58 8.17 -5.34
C HIS A 3 -23.11 7.09 -6.33
N CYS A 4 -23.26 7.34 -7.62
CA CYS A 4 -22.81 6.43 -8.68
C CYS A 4 -21.29 6.20 -8.71
N MET A 5 -20.50 7.22 -8.41
CA MET A 5 -19.02 7.11 -8.40
C MET A 5 -18.48 6.32 -7.18
N ALA A 6 -19.18 6.37 -6.05
CA ALA A 6 -18.82 5.59 -4.87
C ALA A 6 -19.08 4.08 -5.10
N ASP A 7 -20.17 3.74 -5.76
CA ASP A 7 -20.51 2.36 -6.10
C ASP A 7 -19.46 1.77 -7.06
N ASP A 8 -19.05 2.52 -8.09
CA ASP A 8 -18.03 2.10 -9.07
C ASP A 8 -16.66 1.82 -8.43
N VAL A 9 -16.23 2.62 -7.43
CA VAL A 9 -14.97 2.40 -6.71
C VAL A 9 -15.07 1.17 -5.79
N ASN A 10 -16.23 0.98 -5.14
CA ASN A 10 -16.47 -0.19 -4.29
C ASN A 10 -16.50 -1.48 -5.11
N ASP A 11 -17.06 -1.45 -6.31
CA ASP A 11 -17.04 -2.60 -7.23
C ASP A 11 -15.60 -2.93 -7.66
N ALA A 12 -14.80 -1.92 -8.01
CA ALA A 12 -13.38 -2.11 -8.33
C ALA A 12 -12.61 -2.68 -7.13
N LEU A 13 -12.89 -2.19 -5.91
CA LEU A 13 -12.26 -2.68 -4.69
C LEU A 13 -12.64 -4.12 -4.36
N SER A 14 -13.88 -4.51 -4.63
CA SER A 14 -14.38 -5.88 -4.39
C SER A 14 -13.60 -6.95 -5.15
N SER A 15 -13.07 -6.62 -6.33
CA SER A 15 -12.21 -7.53 -7.10
C SER A 15 -10.81 -7.71 -6.50
N LEU A 16 -10.35 -6.73 -5.72
CA LEU A 16 -9.04 -6.69 -5.08
C LEU A 16 -9.09 -7.17 -3.62
N LEU A 17 -10.28 -7.16 -3.02
CA LEU A 17 -10.56 -7.60 -1.65
C LEU A 17 -11.83 -8.47 -1.62
N PRO A 18 -11.80 -9.67 -2.20
CA PRO A 18 -12.95 -10.54 -2.26
C PRO A 18 -13.45 -10.90 -0.85
N GLY A 19 -14.73 -10.62 -0.57
CA GLY A 19 -15.29 -10.81 0.77
C GLY A 19 -14.73 -9.88 1.84
N GLY A 20 -14.11 -8.75 1.44
CA GLY A 20 -13.54 -7.76 2.35
C GLY A 20 -12.12 -8.08 2.84
N ARG A 21 -11.50 -9.14 2.34
CA ARG A 21 -10.14 -9.59 2.68
C ARG A 21 -9.33 -9.84 1.43
N GLY A 22 -8.00 -9.77 1.52
CA GLY A 22 -7.17 -10.03 0.35
C GLY A 22 -5.69 -10.15 0.66
N VAL A 23 -5.01 -10.91 -0.17
CA VAL A 23 -3.55 -11.07 -0.16
C VAL A 23 -2.96 -10.17 -1.23
N TRP A 24 -2.38 -9.05 -0.79
CA TRP A 24 -1.74 -8.08 -1.67
C TRP A 24 -0.23 -8.21 -1.58
N ILE A 25 0.42 -8.50 -2.68
CA ILE A 25 1.87 -8.74 -2.74
C ILE A 25 2.59 -7.51 -3.27
N PRO A 26 3.36 -6.78 -2.43
CA PRO A 26 4.15 -5.64 -2.89
C PRO A 26 5.46 -6.12 -3.55
N MET A 27 5.67 -5.69 -4.79
CA MET A 27 6.89 -5.93 -5.59
C MET A 27 7.48 -4.62 -6.14
N ASP A 28 7.18 -3.50 -5.49
CA ASP A 28 7.64 -2.14 -5.85
C ASP A 28 9.04 -1.80 -5.31
N HIS A 29 9.67 -2.72 -4.57
CA HIS A 29 10.92 -2.50 -3.83
C HIS A 29 12.14 -2.25 -4.72
N GLY A 30 12.16 -2.79 -5.94
CA GLY A 30 13.31 -2.69 -6.84
C GLY A 30 13.71 -1.26 -7.22
N LEU A 31 12.76 -0.32 -7.19
CA LEU A 31 13.06 1.10 -7.39
C LEU A 31 13.81 1.69 -6.19
N SER A 32 13.43 1.29 -4.99
CA SER A 32 14.04 1.81 -3.76
C SER A 32 15.43 1.23 -3.53
N SER A 33 15.62 -0.03 -3.83
CA SER A 33 16.91 -0.72 -3.66
C SER A 33 16.96 -1.95 -4.55
N TYR A 34 18.07 -2.17 -5.25
CA TYR A 34 18.29 -3.33 -6.09
C TYR A 34 19.76 -3.80 -5.95
N PRO A 35 20.07 -5.10 -5.95
CA PRO A 35 19.15 -6.25 -6.08
C PRO A 35 18.27 -6.47 -4.84
N VAL A 36 17.12 -7.10 -5.06
CA VAL A 36 16.19 -7.51 -4.00
C VAL A 36 15.95 -9.00 -4.11
N GLU A 37 16.30 -9.76 -3.09
CA GLU A 37 16.07 -11.21 -3.04
C GLU A 37 14.59 -11.53 -3.33
N GLY A 38 14.37 -12.50 -4.22
CA GLY A 38 13.03 -12.88 -4.69
C GLY A 38 12.45 -11.99 -5.79
N LEU A 39 13.07 -10.84 -6.13
CA LEU A 39 12.62 -9.96 -7.21
C LEU A 39 13.63 -9.80 -8.35
N ASN A 40 14.69 -10.61 -8.38
CA ASN A 40 15.67 -10.59 -9.47
C ASN A 40 15.09 -11.08 -10.79
N ASP A 41 14.20 -12.08 -10.73
CA ASP A 41 13.33 -12.53 -11.81
C ASP A 41 11.90 -12.13 -11.48
N ILE A 42 11.54 -10.92 -11.87
CA ILE A 42 10.22 -10.34 -11.55
C ILE A 42 9.09 -11.07 -12.29
N ASP A 43 9.36 -11.66 -13.44
CA ASP A 43 8.37 -12.38 -14.24
C ASP A 43 7.97 -13.67 -13.54
N SER A 44 8.94 -14.49 -13.13
CA SER A 44 8.68 -15.67 -12.32
C SER A 44 7.98 -15.34 -11.01
N ALA A 45 8.43 -14.31 -10.30
CA ALA A 45 7.82 -13.91 -9.03
C ALA A 45 6.35 -13.50 -9.18
N VAL A 46 6.00 -12.78 -10.25
CA VAL A 46 4.61 -12.41 -10.55
C VAL A 46 3.78 -13.64 -10.91
N ASP A 47 4.30 -14.54 -11.75
CA ASP A 47 3.60 -15.76 -12.16
C ASP A 47 3.33 -16.69 -10.97
N ASP A 48 4.28 -16.84 -10.07
CA ASP A 48 4.14 -17.62 -8.84
C ASP A 48 3.04 -17.04 -7.93
N CYS A 49 3.03 -15.72 -7.75
CA CYS A 49 2.01 -15.07 -6.92
C CYS A 49 0.60 -15.19 -7.52
N ILE A 50 0.46 -15.02 -8.83
CA ILE A 50 -0.81 -15.22 -9.53
C ILE A 50 -1.28 -16.67 -9.36
N SER A 51 -0.38 -17.63 -9.56
CA SER A 51 -0.69 -19.06 -9.44
C SER A 51 -1.05 -19.46 -8.01
N ALA A 52 -0.47 -18.79 -7.01
CA ALA A 52 -0.76 -18.97 -5.59
C ALA A 52 -2.06 -18.28 -5.14
N GLY A 53 -2.73 -17.52 -6.02
CA GLY A 53 -4.01 -16.88 -5.71
C GLY A 53 -3.89 -15.52 -5.04
N ALA A 54 -2.84 -14.74 -5.34
CA ALA A 54 -2.77 -13.35 -4.91
C ALA A 54 -3.97 -12.56 -5.45
N ASP A 55 -4.58 -11.71 -4.62
CA ASP A 55 -5.71 -10.86 -5.01
C ASP A 55 -5.25 -9.57 -5.69
N ALA A 56 -4.09 -9.05 -5.31
CA ALA A 56 -3.47 -7.89 -5.95
C ALA A 56 -1.94 -7.95 -5.90
N ILE A 57 -1.27 -7.37 -6.90
CA ILE A 57 0.19 -7.21 -6.93
C ILE A 57 0.51 -5.73 -7.14
N VAL A 58 1.33 -5.18 -6.24
CA VAL A 58 1.71 -3.76 -6.28
C VAL A 58 3.04 -3.61 -7.02
N LEU A 59 3.05 -2.80 -8.07
CA LEU A 59 4.18 -2.64 -8.99
C LEU A 59 4.47 -1.17 -9.28
N GLN A 60 5.71 -0.84 -9.55
CA GLN A 60 6.07 0.43 -10.18
C GLN A 60 5.63 0.44 -11.66
N LYS A 61 5.35 1.62 -12.19
CA LYS A 61 4.71 1.83 -13.51
C LYS A 61 5.38 1.13 -14.69
N GLY A 62 6.71 1.04 -14.71
CA GLY A 62 7.46 0.36 -15.78
C GLY A 62 7.23 -1.15 -15.73
N VAL A 63 7.35 -1.74 -14.55
CA VAL A 63 7.10 -3.17 -14.32
C VAL A 63 5.64 -3.52 -14.58
N LEU A 64 4.69 -2.66 -14.13
CA LEU A 64 3.27 -2.84 -14.42
C LEU A 64 2.99 -2.94 -15.92
N SER A 65 3.51 -2.02 -16.72
CA SER A 65 3.33 -2.07 -18.18
C SER A 65 3.93 -3.33 -18.80
N HIS A 66 5.10 -3.77 -18.32
CA HIS A 66 5.72 -5.01 -18.75
C HIS A 66 4.83 -6.23 -18.42
N GLN A 67 4.33 -6.32 -17.17
CA GLN A 67 3.46 -7.44 -16.78
C GLN A 67 2.15 -7.47 -17.56
N LEU A 68 1.50 -6.33 -17.76
CA LEU A 68 0.27 -6.23 -18.56
C LEU A 68 0.44 -6.63 -20.02
N SER A 69 1.67 -6.59 -20.56
CA SER A 69 1.96 -7.05 -21.92
C SER A 69 2.12 -8.57 -22.04
N ARG A 70 2.37 -9.28 -20.92
CA ARG A 70 2.66 -10.72 -20.91
C ARG A 70 1.62 -11.59 -20.24
N THR A 71 0.69 -11.02 -19.45
CA THR A 71 -0.38 -11.79 -18.79
C THR A 71 -1.76 -11.16 -19.01
N GLN A 72 -2.81 -11.98 -18.97
CA GLN A 72 -4.20 -11.52 -18.97
C GLN A 72 -4.73 -11.15 -17.58
N TRP A 73 -3.98 -11.48 -16.51
CA TRP A 73 -4.33 -11.08 -15.16
C TRP A 73 -4.26 -9.55 -14.99
N LYS A 74 -5.19 -8.95 -14.25
CA LYS A 74 -5.39 -7.49 -14.25
C LYS A 74 -5.23 -6.81 -12.90
N ASN A 75 -5.26 -7.52 -11.78
CA ASN A 75 -5.31 -6.92 -10.45
C ASN A 75 -3.97 -6.28 -10.03
N PHE A 76 -3.35 -5.54 -10.95
CA PHE A 76 -2.13 -4.79 -10.69
C PHE A 76 -2.44 -3.41 -10.13
N VAL A 77 -1.82 -3.09 -8.98
CA VAL A 77 -1.86 -1.79 -8.32
C VAL A 77 -0.62 -0.99 -8.73
N MET A 78 -0.81 0.18 -9.33
CA MET A 78 0.32 1.05 -9.68
C MET A 78 0.79 1.85 -8.47
N HIS A 79 1.99 1.56 -7.98
CA HIS A 79 2.63 2.37 -6.94
C HIS A 79 3.23 3.63 -7.55
N VAL A 80 2.86 4.79 -7.01
CA VAL A 80 3.26 6.09 -7.58
C VAL A 80 4.20 6.89 -6.68
N SER A 81 4.64 6.32 -5.58
CA SER A 81 5.63 6.95 -4.71
C SER A 81 7.02 6.33 -4.90
N ALA A 82 8.05 7.14 -4.90
CA ALA A 82 9.41 6.69 -5.14
C ALA A 82 10.44 7.46 -4.30
N SER A 83 11.41 6.73 -3.80
CA SER A 83 12.70 7.21 -3.30
C SER A 83 13.69 6.06 -3.35
N THR A 84 14.99 6.36 -3.28
CA THR A 84 16.03 5.34 -3.27
C THR A 84 16.90 5.44 -2.02
N ILE A 85 17.52 4.32 -1.64
CA ILE A 85 18.50 4.28 -0.54
C ILE A 85 19.69 5.23 -0.76
N HIS A 86 19.92 5.65 -2.00
CA HIS A 86 20.98 6.58 -2.39
C HIS A 86 20.61 8.05 -2.20
N GLY A 87 19.38 8.34 -1.76
CA GLY A 87 18.87 9.69 -1.57
C GLY A 87 19.48 10.45 -0.37
N GLY A 88 20.37 9.83 0.42
CA GLY A 88 20.94 10.43 1.62
C GLY A 88 19.83 10.83 2.60
N GLU A 89 19.83 12.09 3.04
CA GLU A 89 18.79 12.65 3.93
C GLU A 89 17.37 12.65 3.32
N ASN A 90 17.24 12.46 2.01
CA ASN A 90 15.95 12.36 1.30
C ASN A 90 15.53 10.92 0.99
N ALA A 91 16.24 9.91 1.49
CA ALA A 91 15.92 8.50 1.20
C ALA A 91 14.50 8.11 1.66
N ASP A 92 14.00 8.73 2.72
CA ASP A 92 12.65 8.50 3.25
C ASP A 92 11.57 9.43 2.65
N ARG A 93 11.97 10.43 1.85
CA ARG A 93 11.06 11.34 1.15
C ARG A 93 10.47 10.64 -0.08
N LYS A 94 9.21 10.27 -0.02
CA LYS A 94 8.50 9.64 -1.12
C LYS A 94 7.95 10.68 -2.09
N MET A 95 8.56 10.74 -3.27
CA MET A 95 8.13 11.64 -4.36
C MET A 95 7.05 11.00 -5.21
N LEU A 96 6.06 11.78 -5.62
CA LEU A 96 5.05 11.30 -6.58
C LEU A 96 5.66 11.21 -7.99
N VAL A 97 5.64 10.02 -8.57
CA VAL A 97 6.24 9.71 -9.89
C VAL A 97 5.22 9.21 -10.92
N GLY A 98 3.94 9.30 -10.61
CA GLY A 98 2.85 8.90 -11.49
C GLY A 98 1.57 9.65 -11.16
N THR A 99 0.60 9.60 -12.07
CA THR A 99 -0.71 10.23 -11.93
C THR A 99 -1.83 9.22 -12.15
N ALA A 100 -3.05 9.53 -11.69
CA ALA A 100 -4.23 8.69 -11.95
C ALA A 100 -4.51 8.55 -13.45
N LYS A 101 -4.31 9.62 -14.24
CA LYS A 101 -4.43 9.54 -15.70
C LYS A 101 -3.43 8.57 -16.32
N GLU A 102 -2.18 8.60 -15.86
CA GLU A 102 -1.16 7.67 -16.35
C GLU A 102 -1.51 6.22 -15.98
N ALA A 103 -1.95 5.97 -14.74
CA ALA A 103 -2.37 4.65 -14.29
C ALA A 103 -3.53 4.09 -15.12
N HIS A 104 -4.53 4.94 -15.40
CA HIS A 104 -5.65 4.59 -16.27
C HIS A 104 -5.17 4.20 -17.67
N ASN A 105 -4.32 5.02 -18.29
CA ASN A 105 -3.79 4.76 -19.64
C ASN A 105 -2.91 3.51 -19.71
N ARG A 106 -2.29 3.11 -18.58
CA ARG A 106 -1.50 1.89 -18.47
C ARG A 106 -2.33 0.64 -18.17
N GLY A 107 -3.58 0.79 -17.74
CA GLY A 107 -4.47 -0.34 -17.40
C GLY A 107 -4.30 -0.86 -15.97
N ALA A 108 -3.86 -0.03 -15.03
CA ALA A 108 -3.86 -0.37 -13.62
C ALA A 108 -5.29 -0.57 -13.10
N SER A 109 -5.46 -1.43 -12.09
CA SER A 109 -6.75 -1.64 -11.40
C SER A 109 -6.91 -0.78 -10.15
N ALA A 110 -5.82 -0.30 -9.57
CA ALA A 110 -5.79 0.59 -8.42
C ALA A 110 -4.49 1.39 -8.38
N LEU A 111 -4.45 2.36 -7.47
CA LEU A 111 -3.28 3.18 -7.18
C LEU A 111 -2.77 2.94 -5.76
N SER A 112 -1.49 3.18 -5.52
CA SER A 112 -0.95 3.27 -4.17
C SER A 112 0.08 4.38 -4.03
N CYS A 113 0.10 5.00 -2.85
CA CYS A 113 1.13 5.96 -2.46
C CYS A 113 1.64 5.65 -1.06
N GLN A 114 2.78 6.25 -0.70
CA GLN A 114 3.39 6.06 0.61
C GLN A 114 3.62 7.39 1.30
N ILE A 115 3.32 7.42 2.61
CA ILE A 115 3.63 8.51 3.53
C ILE A 115 4.44 7.94 4.69
N ASN A 116 5.55 8.60 5.03
CA ASN A 116 6.30 8.33 6.24
C ASN A 116 5.89 9.39 7.28
N LEU A 117 5.02 9.01 8.21
CA LEU A 117 4.51 9.86 9.27
C LEU A 117 5.65 10.21 10.23
N GLY A 118 5.83 11.49 10.54
CA GLY A 118 6.92 12.00 11.35
C GLY A 118 8.22 12.24 10.57
N ASP A 119 8.23 12.09 9.25
CA ASP A 119 9.37 12.49 8.42
C ASP A 119 9.51 14.01 8.38
N ARG A 120 10.74 14.51 8.16
CA ARG A 120 11.00 15.96 8.03
C ARG A 120 10.26 16.61 6.87
N ARG A 121 9.87 15.83 5.87
CA ARG A 121 9.16 16.26 4.66
C ARG A 121 7.79 15.59 4.53
N GLU A 122 7.19 15.22 5.64
CA GLU A 122 5.87 14.61 5.70
C GLU A 122 4.82 15.45 4.94
N TYR A 123 4.86 16.78 5.09
CA TYR A 123 3.91 17.68 4.45
C TYR A 123 3.89 17.58 2.91
N GLU A 124 5.03 17.28 2.26
CA GLU A 124 5.10 17.07 0.81
C GLU A 124 4.43 15.74 0.40
N MET A 125 4.57 14.72 1.25
CA MET A 125 3.94 13.40 1.03
C MET A 125 2.43 13.47 1.25
N ILE A 126 1.97 14.25 2.24
CA ILE A 126 0.54 14.52 2.49
C ILE A 126 -0.07 15.26 1.30
N GLU A 127 0.56 16.33 0.81
CA GLU A 127 0.12 17.09 -0.36
C GLU A 127 0.01 16.19 -1.60
N SER A 128 1.03 15.35 -1.83
CA SER A 128 1.09 14.41 -2.93
C SER A 128 -0.04 13.36 -2.85
N ALA A 129 -0.29 12.80 -1.68
CA ALA A 129 -1.36 11.83 -1.46
C ALA A 129 -2.75 12.46 -1.66
N GLY A 130 -2.98 13.66 -1.12
CA GLY A 130 -4.24 14.40 -1.33
C GLY A 130 -4.50 14.74 -2.79
N SER A 131 -3.46 15.14 -3.53
CA SER A 131 -3.55 15.38 -4.97
C SER A 131 -3.85 14.10 -5.75
N LEU A 132 -3.25 12.98 -5.36
CA LEU A 132 -3.49 11.68 -5.98
C LEU A 132 -4.93 11.21 -5.76
N THR A 133 -5.43 11.21 -4.53
CA THR A 133 -6.79 10.78 -4.20
C THR A 133 -7.83 11.63 -4.90
N THR A 134 -7.63 12.95 -4.96
CA THR A 134 -8.48 13.87 -5.73
C THR A 134 -8.52 13.52 -7.21
N SER A 135 -7.37 13.23 -7.82
CA SER A 135 -7.32 12.89 -9.25
C SER A 135 -7.84 11.47 -9.54
N ALA A 136 -7.73 10.56 -8.60
CA ALA A 136 -8.20 9.17 -8.71
C ALA A 136 -9.73 9.09 -8.89
N LEU A 137 -10.49 10.00 -8.28
CA LEU A 137 -11.95 10.07 -8.40
C LEU A 137 -12.42 10.13 -9.87
N LYS A 138 -11.67 10.78 -10.76
CA LYS A 138 -12.03 10.89 -12.18
C LYS A 138 -11.98 9.58 -12.93
N TYR A 139 -11.29 8.58 -12.39
CA TYR A 139 -11.04 7.29 -13.01
C TYR A 139 -11.59 6.13 -12.18
N THR A 140 -12.33 6.43 -11.13
CA THR A 140 -12.92 5.43 -10.20
C THR A 140 -11.87 4.46 -9.62
N PHE A 141 -10.65 4.95 -9.39
CA PHE A 141 -9.60 4.12 -8.83
C PHE A 141 -9.71 4.00 -7.31
N PRO A 142 -9.68 2.77 -6.76
CA PRO A 142 -9.29 2.56 -5.38
C PRO A 142 -7.87 3.06 -5.14
N VAL A 143 -7.61 3.67 -3.99
CA VAL A 143 -6.28 4.12 -3.58
C VAL A 143 -5.87 3.45 -2.29
N LEU A 144 -4.72 2.77 -2.30
CA LEU A 144 -4.05 2.23 -1.14
C LEU A 144 -3.09 3.28 -0.56
N GLY A 145 -3.33 3.73 0.65
CA GLY A 145 -2.41 4.55 1.43
C GLY A 145 -1.47 3.67 2.26
N MET A 146 -0.19 3.61 1.89
CA MET A 146 0.85 2.97 2.71
C MET A 146 1.41 4.01 3.68
N VAL A 147 0.98 3.98 4.94
CA VAL A 147 1.40 4.97 5.93
C VAL A 147 2.19 4.31 7.04
N TYR A 148 3.41 4.77 7.22
CA TYR A 148 4.32 4.20 8.22
C TYR A 148 4.69 5.27 9.25
N PRO A 149 4.32 5.08 10.54
CA PRO A 149 4.75 5.95 11.62
C PRO A 149 6.25 5.73 11.88
N ARG A 150 7.06 6.46 11.15
CA ARG A 150 8.53 6.42 11.24
C ARG A 150 9.11 7.75 10.79
N GLY A 151 9.98 8.31 11.56
CA GLY A 151 10.61 9.57 11.25
C GLY A 151 11.09 10.26 12.52
N PRO A 152 12.04 11.18 12.41
CA PRO A 152 12.67 11.82 13.57
C PRO A 152 11.72 12.78 14.33
N ASN A 153 10.59 13.14 13.73
CA ASN A 153 9.64 14.10 14.31
C ASN A 153 8.40 13.40 14.91
N LEU A 154 8.41 12.07 15.04
CA LEU A 154 7.34 11.37 15.75
C LEU A 154 7.28 11.84 17.20
N VAL A 155 6.10 12.29 17.65
CA VAL A 155 5.86 12.78 19.00
C VAL A 155 5.42 11.65 19.93
N LEU A 156 5.22 10.45 19.40
CA LEU A 156 4.76 9.28 20.13
C LEU A 156 5.94 8.57 20.81
N SER A 157 5.75 8.16 22.06
CA SER A 157 6.69 7.26 22.75
C SER A 157 6.59 5.82 22.20
N GLU A 158 7.55 4.97 22.52
CA GLU A 158 7.48 3.54 22.16
C GLU A 158 6.24 2.86 22.78
N GLU A 159 5.77 3.35 23.92
CA GLU A 159 4.56 2.87 24.61
C GLU A 159 3.27 3.24 23.85
N ASP A 160 3.33 4.26 22.99
CA ASP A 160 2.20 4.72 22.15
C ASP A 160 2.24 4.16 20.72
N ALA A 161 2.97 3.08 20.46
CA ALA A 161 3.14 2.53 19.10
C ALA A 161 1.79 2.22 18.43
N THR A 162 0.81 1.67 19.18
CA THR A 162 -0.54 1.40 18.66
C THR A 162 -1.24 2.67 18.22
N ASN A 163 -1.18 3.75 19.01
CA ASN A 163 -1.76 5.05 18.66
C ASN A 163 -1.11 5.63 17.40
N GLY A 164 0.21 5.46 17.22
CA GLY A 164 0.90 5.87 16.01
C GLY A 164 0.43 5.12 14.76
N VAL A 165 0.18 3.82 14.88
CA VAL A 165 -0.34 2.99 13.78
C VAL A 165 -1.80 3.33 13.49
N ALA A 166 -2.63 3.54 14.52
CA ALA A 166 -4.01 4.00 14.37
C ALA A 166 -4.08 5.37 13.70
N HIS A 167 -3.20 6.30 14.09
CA HIS A 167 -3.09 7.61 13.42
C HIS A 167 -2.69 7.46 11.94
N ALA A 168 -1.77 6.57 11.62
CA ALA A 168 -1.38 6.28 10.25
C ALA A 168 -2.56 5.75 9.40
N ALA A 169 -3.35 4.84 9.93
CA ALA A 169 -4.57 4.35 9.28
C ALA A 169 -5.59 5.48 9.09
N ARG A 170 -5.80 6.29 10.13
CA ARG A 170 -6.70 7.44 10.12
C ARG A 170 -6.29 8.49 9.08
N MET A 171 -5.00 8.81 8.98
CA MET A 171 -4.46 9.71 7.98
C MET A 171 -4.75 9.22 6.56
N ALA A 172 -4.54 7.92 6.27
CA ALA A 172 -4.86 7.36 4.96
C ALA A 172 -6.33 7.58 4.62
N TRP A 173 -7.24 7.27 5.52
CA TRP A 173 -8.67 7.46 5.30
C TRP A 173 -9.07 8.91 5.11
N GLU A 174 -8.63 9.81 5.98
CA GLU A 174 -8.99 11.24 5.89
C GLU A 174 -8.41 11.92 4.65
N LEU A 175 -7.31 11.42 4.10
CA LEU A 175 -6.77 11.84 2.80
C LEU A 175 -7.52 11.24 1.59
N GLY A 176 -8.55 10.41 1.82
CA GLY A 176 -9.39 9.84 0.76
C GLY A 176 -8.87 8.53 0.20
N CYS A 177 -7.98 7.81 0.91
CA CYS A 177 -7.64 6.45 0.55
C CYS A 177 -8.78 5.48 0.86
N HIS A 178 -8.89 4.41 0.08
CA HIS A 178 -9.93 3.38 0.20
C HIS A 178 -9.45 2.14 0.95
N VAL A 179 -8.13 1.99 1.07
CA VAL A 179 -7.45 0.95 1.84
C VAL A 179 -6.26 1.59 2.54
N ALA A 180 -6.03 1.27 3.80
CA ALA A 180 -4.82 1.64 4.53
C ALA A 180 -3.88 0.44 4.65
N LYS A 181 -2.57 0.63 4.45
CA LYS A 181 -1.54 -0.36 4.80
C LYS A 181 -0.62 0.25 5.85
N VAL A 182 -0.54 -0.43 6.99
CA VAL A 182 0.20 0.02 8.17
C VAL A 182 1.06 -1.11 8.76
N PRO A 183 2.02 -0.81 9.63
CA PRO A 183 2.76 -1.84 10.36
C PRO A 183 1.84 -2.68 11.26
N TRP A 184 2.26 -3.92 11.53
CA TRP A 184 1.68 -4.75 12.57
C TRP A 184 2.05 -4.21 13.95
N THR A 185 1.09 -4.16 14.89
CA THR A 185 1.28 -3.62 16.25
C THR A 185 1.88 -4.62 17.24
N GLY A 186 1.90 -5.90 16.90
CA GLY A 186 2.51 -6.93 17.71
C GLY A 186 1.54 -8.02 18.19
N ASP A 187 0.28 -7.69 18.41
CA ASP A 187 -0.78 -8.59 18.85
C ASP A 187 -2.15 -8.22 18.26
N ALA A 188 -3.12 -9.14 18.35
CA ALA A 188 -4.44 -8.98 17.76
C ALA A 188 -5.29 -7.90 18.45
N GLU A 189 -5.15 -7.72 19.76
CA GLU A 189 -5.94 -6.76 20.53
C GLU A 189 -5.58 -5.32 20.14
N SER A 190 -4.30 -4.99 20.15
CA SER A 190 -3.81 -3.67 19.72
C SER A 190 -4.09 -3.40 18.24
N PHE A 191 -4.06 -4.43 17.38
CA PHE A 191 -4.40 -4.25 15.97
C PHE A 191 -5.91 -4.07 15.73
N ALA A 192 -6.76 -4.70 16.55
CA ALA A 192 -8.21 -4.45 16.53
C ALA A 192 -8.54 -2.98 16.84
N GLU A 193 -7.78 -2.33 17.75
CA GLU A 193 -7.90 -0.89 18.00
C GLU A 193 -7.57 -0.06 16.75
N VAL A 194 -6.51 -0.45 16.02
CA VAL A 194 -6.16 0.20 14.74
C VAL A 194 -7.29 0.04 13.73
N CYS A 195 -7.82 -1.17 13.54
CA CYS A 195 -8.92 -1.42 12.62
C CYS A 195 -10.18 -0.64 12.99
N SER A 196 -10.49 -0.51 14.29
CA SER A 196 -11.65 0.24 14.77
C SER A 196 -11.54 1.76 14.56
N SER A 197 -10.33 2.28 14.32
CA SER A 197 -10.08 3.71 14.12
C SER A 197 -10.57 4.25 12.76
N VAL A 198 -10.86 3.36 11.80
CA VAL A 198 -11.22 3.71 10.43
C VAL A 198 -12.33 2.81 9.87
N PRO A 199 -13.19 3.32 8.97
CA PRO A 199 -14.24 2.52 8.33
C PRO A 199 -13.77 1.88 7.00
N ILE A 200 -12.48 1.85 6.73
CA ILE A 200 -11.88 1.28 5.51
C ILE A 200 -11.07 0.04 5.83
N PRO A 201 -10.89 -0.89 4.90
CA PRO A 201 -10.00 -2.05 5.09
C PRO A 201 -8.58 -1.64 5.46
N VAL A 202 -8.00 -2.37 6.42
CA VAL A 202 -6.62 -2.18 6.87
C VAL A 202 -5.80 -3.42 6.52
N LEU A 203 -4.72 -3.24 5.79
CA LEU A 203 -3.73 -4.26 5.46
C LEU A 203 -2.52 -4.12 6.38
N ILE A 204 -1.99 -5.25 6.85
CA ILE A 204 -0.71 -5.26 7.56
C ILE A 204 0.47 -5.29 6.59
N ALA A 205 1.55 -4.59 6.92
CA ALA A 205 2.84 -4.81 6.28
C ALA A 205 3.46 -6.12 6.80
N GLY A 206 4.02 -6.95 5.90
CA GLY A 206 4.57 -8.28 6.23
C GLY A 206 5.76 -8.30 7.21
N GLY A 207 6.22 -7.13 7.64
CA GLY A 207 7.28 -6.99 8.63
C GLY A 207 8.70 -7.15 8.07
N PRO A 208 9.73 -7.08 8.92
CA PRO A 208 11.12 -7.16 8.51
C PRO A 208 11.47 -8.57 8.02
N ARG A 209 12.42 -8.62 7.08
CA ARG A 209 12.99 -9.87 6.54
C ARG A 209 13.69 -10.69 7.66
N GLY A 210 13.80 -11.99 7.43
CA GLY A 210 14.55 -12.88 8.33
C GLY A 210 13.71 -13.57 9.41
N LYS A 211 12.40 -13.37 9.44
CA LYS A 211 11.49 -14.18 10.26
C LYS A 211 11.22 -15.52 9.59
N PRO A 212 11.10 -16.62 10.37
CA PRO A 212 10.60 -17.89 9.84
C PRO A 212 9.22 -17.70 9.19
N PHE A 213 8.96 -18.42 8.09
CA PHE A 213 7.66 -18.33 7.39
C PHE A 213 6.47 -18.66 8.30
N THR A 214 6.63 -19.63 9.22
CA THR A 214 5.63 -19.96 10.22
C THR A 214 5.22 -18.76 11.07
N GLN A 215 6.18 -17.94 11.50
CA GLN A 215 5.88 -16.74 12.28
C GLN A 215 5.12 -15.69 11.44
N THR A 216 5.40 -15.61 10.14
CA THR A 216 4.63 -14.74 9.25
C THR A 216 3.17 -15.20 9.14
N LEU A 217 2.93 -16.52 9.07
CA LEU A 217 1.58 -17.08 9.05
C LEU A 217 0.82 -16.81 10.36
N GLU A 218 1.48 -16.94 11.52
CA GLU A 218 0.90 -16.61 12.83
C GLU A 218 0.49 -15.13 12.92
N ILE A 219 1.32 -14.23 12.39
CA ILE A 219 1.00 -12.79 12.31
C ILE A 219 -0.23 -12.56 11.41
N VAL A 220 -0.27 -13.20 10.24
CA VAL A 220 -1.41 -13.07 9.32
C VAL A 220 -2.69 -13.61 9.95
N GLU A 221 -2.64 -14.77 10.60
CA GLU A 221 -3.78 -15.35 11.31
C GLU A 221 -4.30 -14.42 12.41
N SER A 222 -3.39 -13.87 13.22
CA SER A 222 -3.72 -12.91 14.28
C SER A 222 -4.35 -11.63 13.71
N ALA A 223 -3.78 -11.08 12.64
CA ALA A 223 -4.28 -9.85 12.01
C ALA A 223 -5.65 -10.04 11.31
N VAL A 224 -5.91 -11.22 10.74
CA VAL A 224 -7.21 -11.53 10.11
C VAL A 224 -8.30 -11.78 11.15
N SER A 225 -7.91 -12.15 12.37
CA SER A 225 -8.83 -12.40 13.50
C SER A 225 -9.16 -11.12 14.29
N SER A 226 -8.43 -10.03 14.06
CA SER A 226 -8.64 -8.71 14.68
C SER A 226 -9.77 -7.96 13.97
#